data_5798519c50ec1b8be4a0eebf0d8aaff4
#
_entry.id   5798519c50ec1b8be4a0eebf0d8aaff4
#
_cell.length_a   1.000
_cell.length_b   1.000
_cell.length_c   1.000
_cell.angle_alpha   90.00
_cell.angle_beta   90.00
_cell.angle_gamma   90.00
#
_symmetry.space_group_name_H-M   'P 1'
#
loop_
_entity.id
_entity.type
_entity.pdbx_description
1 polymer ?
#
loop_
_entity_poly.entity_id
_entity_poly.type
_entity_poly.pdbx_seq_one_letter_code
_entity_poly.pdbx_strand_id
1 'polypeptide(L)'
;FTPYDLPSPAGFSSVRITGNTLVHLNIYLNDYRESDITKEMLDGLQTNFEDIREAGIKAIIRIAYNKGPYPDSEPDASKSQILKHIKQLTPLLQTNVDVIAWVEAGFIGAWGEWHTSTNGLDNIQDKQEILSAILAAIPDRYVQVRYPANIIEMYPNPVDAAHARVAHHNDCFLSSETDVGTYERDGTITIERDQAYLAELTRFTPMSGETCAPFPPR
;
A
#
# COMPACT_ATOMS: atom_id res chain seq x y z
N PHE A 1 -4.02 -4.94 -10.69
CA PHE A 1 -5.34 -5.15 -11.26
C PHE A 1 -6.04 -3.80 -11.45
N THR A 2 -6.59 -3.53 -12.63
CA THR A 2 -7.67 -2.57 -12.80
C THR A 2 -8.98 -3.24 -12.35
N PRO A 3 -10.10 -2.51 -12.15
CA PRO A 3 -11.38 -3.16 -11.87
C PRO A 3 -11.78 -4.20 -12.92
N TYR A 4 -11.20 -4.10 -14.11
CA TYR A 4 -11.41 -5.05 -15.20
C TYR A 4 -10.51 -6.29 -15.12
N ASP A 5 -9.47 -6.25 -14.29
CA ASP A 5 -8.48 -7.33 -14.09
C ASP A 5 -8.65 -8.03 -12.74
N LEU A 6 -9.57 -7.58 -11.89
CA LEU A 6 -9.85 -8.24 -10.62
C LEU A 6 -10.48 -9.62 -10.89
N PRO A 7 -10.17 -10.62 -10.07
CA PRO A 7 -10.82 -11.91 -10.20
C PRO A 7 -12.34 -11.73 -10.21
N SER A 8 -13.03 -12.43 -11.09
CA SER A 8 -14.48 -12.53 -11.02
C SER A 8 -14.89 -13.10 -9.65
N PRO A 9 -16.18 -13.04 -9.27
CA PRO A 9 -16.67 -13.68 -8.05
C PRO A 9 -16.21 -15.13 -7.91
N ALA A 10 -16.15 -15.87 -9.01
CA ALA A 10 -15.60 -17.22 -9.06
C ALA A 10 -14.10 -17.28 -8.76
N GLY A 11 -13.33 -16.24 -9.15
CA GLY A 11 -11.91 -16.11 -8.84
C GLY A 11 -11.65 -15.92 -7.34
N PHE A 12 -12.38 -15.05 -6.67
CA PHE A 12 -12.27 -14.85 -5.21
C PHE A 12 -12.71 -16.10 -4.45
N SER A 13 -13.77 -16.77 -4.88
CA SER A 13 -14.21 -18.05 -4.30
C SER A 13 -13.13 -19.13 -4.42
N SER A 14 -12.40 -19.18 -5.54
CA SER A 14 -11.30 -20.13 -5.73
C SER A 14 -10.15 -19.89 -4.76
N VAL A 15 -9.83 -18.63 -4.43
CA VAL A 15 -8.85 -18.26 -3.39
C VAL A 15 -9.24 -18.87 -2.05
N ARG A 16 -10.51 -18.78 -1.67
CA ARG A 16 -11.02 -19.37 -0.43
C ARG A 16 -10.96 -20.89 -0.43
N ILE A 17 -11.30 -21.53 -1.54
CA ILE A 17 -11.26 -22.99 -1.69
C ILE A 17 -9.84 -23.53 -1.54
N THR A 18 -8.81 -22.79 -1.97
CA THR A 18 -7.39 -23.16 -1.78
C THR A 18 -6.88 -22.94 -0.35
N GLY A 19 -7.75 -22.51 0.57
CA GLY A 19 -7.41 -22.30 1.99
C GLY A 19 -6.90 -20.89 2.32
N ASN A 20 -6.79 -20.01 1.33
CA ASN A 20 -6.38 -18.64 1.55
C ASN A 20 -7.56 -17.79 2.05
N THR A 21 -7.28 -16.85 2.95
CA THR A 21 -8.28 -15.95 3.54
C THR A 21 -7.97 -14.48 3.33
N LEU A 22 -6.87 -14.20 2.64
CA LEU A 22 -6.35 -12.87 2.39
C LEU A 22 -5.85 -12.77 0.95
N VAL A 23 -6.14 -11.65 0.29
CA VAL A 23 -5.62 -11.32 -1.05
C VAL A 23 -4.96 -9.95 -1.02
N HIS A 24 -3.93 -9.77 -1.84
CA HIS A 24 -3.33 -8.47 -2.09
C HIS A 24 -3.91 -7.90 -3.38
N LEU A 25 -4.45 -6.68 -3.33
CA LEU A 25 -5.11 -6.02 -4.45
C LEU A 25 -4.46 -4.66 -4.75
N ASN A 26 -3.93 -4.54 -5.94
CA ASN A 26 -3.50 -3.26 -6.48
C ASN A 26 -4.65 -2.61 -7.25
N ILE A 27 -5.04 -1.40 -6.83
CA ILE A 27 -6.01 -0.54 -7.53
C ILE A 27 -5.22 0.49 -8.32
N TYR A 28 -5.34 0.45 -9.65
CA TYR A 28 -4.59 1.35 -10.52
C TYR A 28 -5.44 2.51 -11.00
N LEU A 29 -4.95 3.72 -10.75
CA LEU A 29 -5.57 5.00 -11.12
C LEU A 29 -4.81 5.70 -12.26
N ASN A 30 -4.08 4.96 -13.09
CA ASN A 30 -3.23 5.51 -14.15
C ASN A 30 -3.99 6.42 -15.13
N ASP A 31 -5.27 6.15 -15.40
CA ASP A 31 -6.10 6.95 -16.29
C ASP A 31 -6.68 8.21 -15.63
N TYR A 32 -6.47 8.36 -14.32
CA TYR A 32 -7.02 9.45 -13.52
C TYR A 32 -5.96 10.43 -12.99
N ARG A 33 -4.71 10.38 -13.48
CA ARG A 33 -3.63 11.26 -12.98
C ARG A 33 -4.00 12.75 -13.00
N GLU A 34 -4.83 13.17 -13.94
CA GLU A 34 -5.27 14.57 -14.12
C GLU A 34 -6.79 14.77 -13.99
N SER A 35 -7.54 13.73 -13.66
CA SER A 35 -9.01 13.77 -13.60
C SER A 35 -9.55 13.09 -12.34
N ASP A 36 -10.83 13.34 -12.05
CA ASP A 36 -11.53 12.66 -10.97
C ASP A 36 -11.73 11.18 -11.29
N ILE A 37 -11.77 10.34 -10.25
CA ILE A 37 -12.20 8.96 -10.37
C ILE A 37 -13.66 8.97 -10.78
N THR A 38 -13.99 8.27 -11.87
CA THR A 38 -15.36 8.22 -12.36
C THR A 38 -16.27 7.41 -11.43
N LYS A 39 -17.57 7.68 -11.55
CA LYS A 39 -18.56 6.91 -10.79
C LYS A 39 -18.53 5.42 -11.17
N GLU A 40 -18.34 5.11 -12.44
CA GLU A 40 -18.25 3.74 -12.94
C GLU A 40 -17.09 2.97 -12.29
N MET A 41 -15.93 3.64 -12.13
CA MET A 41 -14.78 3.07 -11.44
C MET A 41 -15.10 2.79 -9.97
N LEU A 42 -15.70 3.75 -9.27
CA LEU A 42 -16.09 3.61 -7.86
C LEU A 42 -17.14 2.52 -7.67
N ASP A 43 -18.14 2.44 -8.54
CA ASP A 43 -19.17 1.39 -8.51
C ASP A 43 -18.55 0.00 -8.78
N GLY A 44 -17.60 -0.09 -9.70
CA GLY A 44 -16.85 -1.33 -9.98
C GLY A 44 -16.04 -1.80 -8.78
N LEU A 45 -15.36 -0.88 -8.09
CA LEU A 45 -14.64 -1.19 -6.85
C LEU A 45 -15.59 -1.65 -5.74
N GLN A 46 -16.78 -1.03 -5.61
CA GLN A 46 -17.79 -1.48 -4.66
C GLN A 46 -18.22 -2.92 -4.93
N THR A 47 -18.49 -3.27 -6.20
CA THR A 47 -18.82 -4.64 -6.60
C THR A 47 -17.70 -5.62 -6.20
N ASN A 48 -16.43 -5.25 -6.42
CA ASN A 48 -15.30 -6.10 -6.01
C ASN A 48 -15.24 -6.33 -4.50
N PHE A 49 -15.54 -5.32 -3.68
CA PHE A 49 -15.62 -5.50 -2.23
C PHE A 49 -16.80 -6.40 -1.81
N GLU A 50 -17.89 -6.36 -2.54
CA GLU A 50 -19.03 -7.28 -2.33
C GLU A 50 -18.65 -8.72 -2.67
N ASP A 51 -17.95 -8.95 -3.79
CA ASP A 51 -17.43 -10.25 -4.19
C ASP A 51 -16.42 -10.83 -3.18
N ILE A 52 -15.54 -9.99 -2.63
CA ILE A 52 -14.59 -10.36 -1.57
C ILE A 52 -15.35 -10.78 -0.30
N ARG A 53 -16.40 -10.05 0.04
CA ARG A 53 -17.26 -10.34 1.21
C ARG A 53 -18.00 -11.65 1.02
N GLU A 54 -18.58 -11.89 -0.16
CA GLU A 54 -19.28 -13.13 -0.49
C GLU A 54 -18.35 -14.34 -0.46
N ALA A 55 -17.11 -14.17 -0.94
CA ALA A 55 -16.08 -15.22 -0.88
C ALA A 55 -15.59 -15.52 0.56
N GLY A 56 -15.91 -14.68 1.54
CA GLY A 56 -15.46 -14.85 2.93
C GLY A 56 -13.96 -14.66 3.14
N ILE A 57 -13.35 -13.76 2.37
CA ILE A 57 -11.93 -13.40 2.45
C ILE A 57 -11.77 -11.91 2.78
N LYS A 58 -10.53 -11.47 3.01
CA LYS A 58 -10.19 -10.05 3.21
C LYS A 58 -9.12 -9.61 2.20
N ALA A 59 -9.01 -8.30 2.01
CA ALA A 59 -8.04 -7.70 1.12
C ALA A 59 -7.03 -6.82 1.85
N ILE A 60 -5.78 -6.88 1.42
CA ILE A 60 -4.79 -5.82 1.57
C ILE A 60 -4.90 -4.97 0.31
N ILE A 61 -4.97 -3.66 0.45
CA ILE A 61 -5.19 -2.75 -0.68
C ILE A 61 -3.99 -1.83 -0.85
N ARG A 62 -3.46 -1.76 -2.07
CA ARG A 62 -2.55 -0.70 -2.51
C ARG A 62 -3.18 0.06 -3.66
N ILE A 63 -3.10 1.39 -3.63
CA ILE A 63 -3.58 2.26 -4.71
C ILE A 63 -2.37 2.91 -5.37
N ALA A 64 -2.26 2.81 -6.69
CA ALA A 64 -1.12 3.33 -7.44
C ALA A 64 -1.56 3.93 -8.78
N TYR A 65 -0.70 4.74 -9.38
CA TYR A 65 -0.90 5.28 -10.74
C TYR A 65 -0.07 4.57 -11.79
N ASN A 66 0.73 3.59 -11.38
CA ASN A 66 1.63 2.87 -12.25
C ASN A 66 1.51 1.37 -12.00
N LYS A 67 1.34 0.59 -13.06
CA LYS A 67 1.32 -0.88 -13.01
C LYS A 67 2.51 -1.55 -13.72
N GLY A 68 3.49 -0.73 -14.12
CA GLY A 68 4.60 -1.18 -14.97
C GLY A 68 4.31 -1.02 -16.46
N PRO A 69 5.29 -1.22 -17.33
CA PRO A 69 6.67 -1.56 -16.96
C PRO A 69 7.42 -0.40 -16.28
N TYR A 70 8.56 -0.71 -15.66
CA TYR A 70 9.47 0.29 -15.13
C TYR A 70 10.69 0.44 -16.08
N PRO A 71 11.25 1.64 -16.28
CA PRO A 71 10.81 2.94 -15.73
C PRO A 71 9.53 3.48 -16.40
N ASP A 72 8.70 4.16 -15.61
CA ASP A 72 7.54 4.93 -16.10
C ASP A 72 7.88 6.42 -16.03
N SER A 73 7.53 7.17 -17.08
CA SER A 73 7.73 8.64 -17.12
C SER A 73 6.76 9.39 -16.21
N GLU A 74 5.65 8.78 -15.85
CA GLU A 74 4.58 9.37 -15.03
C GLU A 74 4.08 8.36 -13.98
N PRO A 75 4.91 7.98 -13.00
CA PRO A 75 4.59 6.94 -12.04
C PRO A 75 3.54 7.36 -11.01
N ASP A 76 3.30 8.66 -10.82
CA ASP A 76 2.33 9.19 -9.88
C ASP A 76 1.58 10.42 -10.41
N ALA A 77 0.63 10.92 -9.62
CA ALA A 77 -0.10 12.17 -9.88
C ALA A 77 0.42 13.30 -8.99
N SER A 78 -0.03 14.53 -9.23
CA SER A 78 0.28 15.65 -8.35
C SER A 78 -0.28 15.42 -6.94
N LYS A 79 0.35 16.00 -5.90
CA LYS A 79 -0.12 15.89 -4.50
C LYS A 79 -1.58 16.30 -4.35
N SER A 80 -2.00 17.39 -4.98
CA SER A 80 -3.39 17.86 -4.94
C SER A 80 -4.36 16.84 -5.52
N GLN A 81 -3.98 16.14 -6.59
CA GLN A 81 -4.80 15.10 -7.20
C GLN A 81 -4.84 13.85 -6.32
N ILE A 82 -3.72 13.44 -5.73
CA ILE A 82 -3.67 12.33 -4.77
C ILE A 82 -4.62 12.58 -3.60
N LEU A 83 -4.54 13.75 -2.97
CA LEU A 83 -5.41 14.12 -1.84
C LEU A 83 -6.90 14.14 -2.24
N LYS A 84 -7.20 14.58 -3.47
CA LYS A 84 -8.55 14.55 -4.02
C LYS A 84 -9.05 13.11 -4.20
N HIS A 85 -8.24 12.22 -4.75
CA HIS A 85 -8.58 10.81 -4.93
C HIS A 85 -8.78 10.09 -3.59
N ILE A 86 -7.93 10.35 -2.60
CA ILE A 86 -8.13 9.82 -1.24
C ILE A 86 -9.50 10.24 -0.71
N LYS A 87 -9.88 11.51 -0.89
CA LYS A 87 -11.20 12.01 -0.49
C LYS A 87 -12.35 11.31 -1.24
N GLN A 88 -12.20 11.06 -2.56
CA GLN A 88 -13.20 10.35 -3.35
C GLN A 88 -13.36 8.89 -2.92
N LEU A 89 -12.26 8.24 -2.53
CA LEU A 89 -12.23 6.85 -2.09
C LEU A 89 -12.69 6.66 -0.65
N THR A 90 -12.64 7.70 0.18
CA THR A 90 -12.97 7.63 1.62
C THR A 90 -14.32 6.95 1.90
N PRO A 91 -15.45 7.33 1.28
CA PRO A 91 -16.73 6.68 1.54
C PRO A 91 -16.72 5.19 1.20
N LEU A 92 -16.06 4.83 0.09
CA LEU A 92 -15.92 3.45 -0.36
C LEU A 92 -15.12 2.62 0.64
N LEU A 93 -13.97 3.12 1.11
CA LEU A 93 -13.12 2.44 2.07
C LEU A 93 -13.83 2.24 3.42
N GLN A 94 -14.54 3.26 3.89
CA GLN A 94 -15.27 3.19 5.16
C GLN A 94 -16.46 2.22 5.09
N THR A 95 -17.21 2.20 3.97
CA THR A 95 -18.32 1.26 3.78
C THR A 95 -17.87 -0.19 3.76
N ASN A 96 -16.64 -0.45 3.28
CA ASN A 96 -16.09 -1.81 3.09
C ASN A 96 -15.00 -2.16 4.11
N VAL A 97 -14.92 -1.45 5.23
CA VAL A 97 -13.90 -1.69 6.27
C VAL A 97 -13.89 -3.13 6.79
N ASP A 98 -15.04 -3.81 6.76
CA ASP A 98 -15.19 -5.20 7.21
C ASP A 98 -14.39 -6.21 6.37
N VAL A 99 -14.17 -5.93 5.09
CA VAL A 99 -13.39 -6.78 4.18
C VAL A 99 -11.98 -6.26 3.90
N ILE A 100 -11.63 -5.06 4.37
CA ILE A 100 -10.27 -4.52 4.28
C ILE A 100 -9.48 -4.95 5.52
N ALA A 101 -8.38 -5.70 5.32
CA ALA A 101 -7.48 -6.08 6.41
C ALA A 101 -6.64 -4.87 6.86
N TRP A 102 -5.91 -4.27 5.92
CA TRP A 102 -5.17 -3.01 6.04
C TRP A 102 -4.91 -2.42 4.65
N VAL A 103 -4.35 -1.21 4.64
CA VAL A 103 -4.00 -0.49 3.41
C VAL A 103 -2.49 -0.32 3.36
N GLU A 104 -1.88 -0.56 2.22
CA GLU A 104 -0.51 -0.14 1.96
C GLU A 104 -0.52 1.31 1.46
N ALA A 105 0.37 2.12 2.00
CA ALA A 105 0.48 3.54 1.68
C ALA A 105 1.00 3.73 0.25
N GLY A 106 0.11 3.62 -0.70
CA GLY A 106 0.35 3.73 -2.13
C GLY A 106 0.50 5.17 -2.63
N PHE A 107 -0.02 5.43 -3.81
CA PHE A 107 -0.13 6.72 -4.50
C PHE A 107 1.18 7.35 -4.98
N ILE A 108 2.28 7.25 -4.25
CA ILE A 108 3.53 7.95 -4.55
C ILE A 108 4.46 7.05 -5.36
N GLY A 109 4.89 7.54 -6.52
CA GLY A 109 5.96 6.97 -7.30
C GLY A 109 5.67 5.63 -7.96
N ALA A 110 6.73 4.94 -8.37
CA ALA A 110 6.61 3.67 -9.07
C ALA A 110 5.87 2.64 -8.21
N TRP A 111 4.87 1.99 -8.79
CA TRP A 111 3.96 1.01 -8.15
C TRP A 111 3.28 1.47 -6.85
N GLY A 112 3.34 2.79 -6.53
CA GLY A 112 2.91 3.31 -5.24
C GLY A 112 3.86 2.94 -4.09
N GLU A 113 5.13 2.66 -4.37
CA GLU A 113 6.11 2.21 -3.38
C GLU A 113 6.96 3.32 -2.77
N TRP A 114 6.58 4.57 -2.93
CA TRP A 114 7.20 5.73 -2.29
C TRP A 114 8.62 6.05 -2.77
N HIS A 115 8.95 5.69 -4.01
CA HIS A 115 10.20 6.05 -4.68
C HIS A 115 9.96 6.49 -6.13
N THR A 116 10.89 7.24 -6.69
CA THR A 116 10.89 7.62 -8.10
C THR A 116 9.65 8.46 -8.48
N SER A 117 9.21 9.35 -7.59
CA SER A 117 8.17 10.32 -7.89
C SER A 117 8.64 11.32 -8.93
N THR A 118 7.85 11.58 -9.98
CA THR A 118 8.09 12.65 -10.96
C THR A 118 7.41 13.96 -10.58
N ASN A 119 6.58 13.96 -9.55
CA ASN A 119 5.92 15.14 -8.98
C ASN A 119 6.63 15.70 -7.74
N GLY A 120 7.86 15.23 -7.44
CA GLY A 120 8.66 15.71 -6.31
C GLY A 120 8.16 15.27 -4.94
N LEU A 121 7.39 14.18 -4.86
CA LEU A 121 6.74 13.69 -3.64
C LEU A 121 7.64 12.78 -2.79
N ASP A 122 8.93 12.64 -3.16
CA ASP A 122 9.89 11.81 -2.43
C ASP A 122 10.35 12.41 -1.09
N ASN A 123 9.96 13.66 -0.79
CA ASN A 123 10.27 14.32 0.48
C ASN A 123 9.33 13.89 1.61
N ILE A 124 9.82 13.97 2.84
CA ILE A 124 9.10 13.46 4.01
C ILE A 124 7.81 14.25 4.33
N GLN A 125 7.77 15.54 4.05
CA GLN A 125 6.62 16.40 4.34
C GLN A 125 5.41 15.99 3.50
N ASP A 126 5.61 15.78 2.19
CA ASP A 126 4.54 15.33 1.29
C ASP A 126 4.10 13.90 1.60
N LYS A 127 5.06 13.01 1.91
CA LYS A 127 4.79 11.64 2.36
C LYS A 127 3.93 11.62 3.63
N GLN A 128 4.26 12.46 4.62
CA GLN A 128 3.52 12.56 5.87
C GLN A 128 2.11 13.13 5.68
N GLU A 129 1.93 14.11 4.80
CA GLU A 129 0.63 14.67 4.48
C GLU A 129 -0.28 13.63 3.81
N ILE A 130 0.24 12.91 2.81
CA ILE A 130 -0.49 11.86 2.11
C ILE A 130 -0.80 10.69 3.06
N LEU A 131 0.16 10.24 3.88
CA LEU A 131 -0.06 9.21 4.89
C LEU A 131 -1.18 9.61 5.87
N SER A 132 -1.16 10.85 6.33
CA SER A 132 -2.17 11.38 7.25
C SER A 132 -3.56 11.39 6.62
N ALA A 133 -3.66 11.71 5.33
CA ALA A 133 -4.93 11.66 4.59
C ALA A 133 -5.45 10.21 4.45
N ILE A 134 -4.57 9.23 4.18
CA ILE A 134 -4.96 7.81 4.11
C ILE A 134 -5.42 7.31 5.48
N LEU A 135 -4.69 7.63 6.55
CA LEU A 135 -5.06 7.26 7.92
C LEU A 135 -6.42 7.83 8.34
N ALA A 136 -6.73 9.05 7.89
CA ALA A 136 -8.05 9.68 8.13
C ALA A 136 -9.15 9.04 7.29
N ALA A 137 -8.85 8.58 6.07
CA ALA A 137 -9.81 7.93 5.19
C ALA A 137 -10.27 6.57 5.73
N ILE A 138 -9.41 5.87 6.48
CA ILE A 138 -9.72 4.55 7.03
C ILE A 138 -9.33 4.45 8.53
N PRO A 139 -10.07 5.08 9.44
CA PRO A 139 -9.68 5.26 10.84
C PRO A 139 -9.56 3.96 11.64
N ASP A 140 -10.16 2.86 11.17
CA ASP A 140 -10.22 1.58 11.88
C ASP A 140 -9.20 0.55 11.36
N ARG A 141 -8.26 0.96 10.48
CA ARG A 141 -7.28 0.05 9.90
C ARG A 141 -5.86 0.60 10.00
N TYR A 142 -4.90 -0.30 9.94
CA TYR A 142 -3.49 0.05 9.80
C TYR A 142 -3.18 0.49 8.38
N VAL A 143 -2.21 1.40 8.25
CA VAL A 143 -1.62 1.81 6.98
C VAL A 143 -0.15 1.42 7.00
N GLN A 144 0.27 0.62 6.05
CA GLN A 144 1.64 0.11 5.97
C GLN A 144 2.47 0.96 5.02
N VAL A 145 3.67 1.30 5.45
CA VAL A 145 4.67 2.09 4.70
C VAL A 145 5.79 1.16 4.23
N ARG A 146 6.23 1.34 2.99
CA ARG A 146 7.21 0.49 2.30
C ARG A 146 8.61 0.54 2.94
N TYR A 147 9.07 1.72 3.37
CA TYR A 147 10.45 1.91 3.85
C TYR A 147 10.48 2.21 5.34
N PRO A 148 11.19 1.39 6.14
CA PRO A 148 11.38 1.65 7.57
C PRO A 148 11.96 3.04 7.84
N ALA A 149 12.92 3.49 7.01
CA ALA A 149 13.52 4.82 7.12
C ALA A 149 12.48 5.95 7.12
N ASN A 150 11.45 5.86 6.26
CA ASN A 150 10.36 6.85 6.24
C ASN A 150 9.51 6.78 7.51
N ILE A 151 9.25 5.57 8.03
CA ILE A 151 8.51 5.42 9.30
C ILE A 151 9.30 6.05 10.44
N ILE A 152 10.60 5.73 10.54
CA ILE A 152 11.48 6.22 11.60
C ILE A 152 11.60 7.75 11.57
N GLU A 153 11.66 8.35 10.37
CA GLU A 153 11.73 9.80 10.22
C GLU A 153 10.45 10.50 10.69
N MET A 154 9.29 9.92 10.39
CA MET A 154 7.98 10.46 10.82
C MET A 154 7.68 10.12 12.30
N TYR A 155 8.08 8.94 12.76
CA TYR A 155 7.79 8.38 14.07
C TYR A 155 9.06 7.72 14.65
N PRO A 156 9.98 8.48 15.26
CA PRO A 156 11.22 7.92 15.80
C PRO A 156 11.02 6.85 16.89
N ASN A 157 9.87 6.88 17.57
CA ASN A 157 9.49 5.85 18.54
C ASN A 157 8.48 4.88 17.89
N PRO A 158 8.76 3.56 17.82
CA PRO A 158 7.87 2.59 17.22
C PRO A 158 6.50 2.48 17.91
N VAL A 159 6.40 2.80 19.20
CA VAL A 159 5.11 2.82 19.91
C VAL A 159 4.21 3.96 19.40
N ASP A 160 4.79 5.11 19.08
CA ASP A 160 4.02 6.24 18.52
C ASP A 160 3.53 5.92 17.09
N ALA A 161 4.34 5.24 16.27
CA ALA A 161 3.91 4.72 14.97
C ALA A 161 2.74 3.74 15.13
N ALA A 162 2.82 2.80 16.08
CA ALA A 162 1.75 1.85 16.36
C ALA A 162 0.46 2.53 16.82
N HIS A 163 0.54 3.52 17.70
CA HIS A 163 -0.61 4.34 18.13
C HIS A 163 -1.21 5.14 16.97
N ALA A 164 -0.39 5.62 16.05
CA ALA A 164 -0.82 6.28 14.82
C ALA A 164 -1.38 5.30 13.77
N ARG A 165 -1.37 3.99 14.06
CA ARG A 165 -1.78 2.90 13.14
C ARG A 165 -0.90 2.81 11.88
N VAL A 166 0.37 3.21 12.01
CA VAL A 166 1.38 3.06 10.96
C VAL A 166 2.11 1.74 11.17
N ALA A 167 2.22 0.97 10.11
CA ALA A 167 2.84 -0.35 10.06
C ALA A 167 3.82 -0.45 8.89
N HIS A 168 4.39 -1.62 8.65
CA HIS A 168 5.38 -1.84 7.60
C HIS A 168 4.95 -2.95 6.64
N HIS A 169 5.25 -2.76 5.34
CA HIS A 169 5.27 -3.84 4.34
C HIS A 169 6.62 -3.88 3.63
N ASN A 170 7.05 -5.08 3.26
CA ASN A 170 8.32 -5.30 2.58
C ASN A 170 8.09 -6.00 1.23
N ASP A 171 8.27 -5.28 0.13
CA ASP A 171 7.94 -5.76 -1.21
C ASP A 171 9.07 -6.55 -1.88
N CYS A 172 10.13 -6.84 -1.16
CA CYS A 172 11.22 -7.69 -1.64
C CYS A 172 11.75 -8.61 -0.53
N PHE A 173 10.84 -9.11 0.30
CA PHE A 173 11.15 -9.89 1.49
C PHE A 173 12.06 -11.10 1.18
N LEU A 174 13.16 -11.21 1.93
CA LEU A 174 14.20 -12.24 1.79
C LEU A 174 14.88 -12.31 0.40
N SER A 175 14.80 -11.26 -0.39
CA SER A 175 15.35 -11.24 -1.76
C SER A 175 16.83 -10.91 -1.81
N SER A 176 17.36 -10.19 -0.83
CA SER A 176 18.77 -9.86 -0.68
C SER A 176 19.07 -9.45 0.77
N GLU A 177 20.31 -9.08 1.07
CA GLU A 177 20.67 -8.57 2.40
C GLU A 177 19.90 -7.29 2.77
N THR A 178 19.66 -6.42 1.79
CA THR A 178 18.89 -5.17 1.95
C THR A 178 17.43 -5.29 1.54
N ASP A 179 16.95 -6.48 1.18
CA ASP A 179 15.65 -6.69 0.53
C ASP A 179 15.44 -5.70 -0.63
N VAL A 180 16.44 -5.68 -1.55
CA VAL A 180 16.47 -4.82 -2.73
C VAL A 180 16.24 -3.34 -2.37
N GLY A 181 16.94 -2.85 -1.32
CA GLY A 181 16.91 -1.47 -0.87
C GLY A 181 15.71 -1.10 0.01
N THR A 182 15.02 -2.08 0.59
CA THR A 182 14.00 -1.82 1.63
C THR A 182 14.65 -1.19 2.86
N TYR A 183 15.79 -1.73 3.30
CA TYR A 183 16.48 -1.34 4.52
C TYR A 183 17.51 -0.22 4.32
N GLU A 184 18.21 -0.17 3.20
CA GLU A 184 19.32 0.77 2.96
C GLU A 184 19.02 1.65 1.74
N ARG A 185 18.57 2.89 1.95
CA ARG A 185 18.23 3.80 0.86
C ARG A 185 19.31 4.84 0.54
N ASP A 186 20.04 5.34 1.51
CA ASP A 186 20.96 6.48 1.34
C ASP A 186 22.36 6.25 1.89
N GLY A 187 22.67 5.04 2.39
CA GLY A 187 23.96 4.69 2.95
C GLY A 187 24.25 5.30 4.32
N THR A 188 23.34 6.11 4.90
CA THR A 188 23.48 6.70 6.23
C THR A 188 22.72 5.91 7.30
N ILE A 189 21.77 5.10 6.84
CA ILE A 189 20.86 4.30 7.67
C ILE A 189 21.33 2.85 7.62
N THR A 190 21.61 2.26 8.77
CA THR A 190 22.05 0.88 8.81
C THR A 190 20.88 -0.10 8.79
N ILE A 191 21.08 -1.25 8.17
CA ILE A 191 20.13 -2.38 8.16
C ILE A 191 19.73 -2.75 9.59
N GLU A 192 20.70 -2.79 10.49
CA GLU A 192 20.48 -3.17 11.91
C GLU A 192 19.55 -2.19 12.61
N ARG A 193 19.65 -0.88 12.32
CA ARG A 193 18.76 0.13 12.89
C ARG A 193 17.31 -0.11 12.42
N ASP A 194 17.13 -0.31 11.14
CA ASP A 194 15.82 -0.51 10.54
C ASP A 194 15.18 -1.80 11.05
N GLN A 195 15.94 -2.88 11.10
CA GLN A 195 15.47 -4.17 11.62
C GLN A 195 15.16 -4.11 13.13
N ALA A 196 15.97 -3.42 13.93
CA ALA A 196 15.69 -3.24 15.36
C ALA A 196 14.41 -2.42 15.60
N TYR A 197 14.21 -1.36 14.82
CA TYR A 197 12.97 -0.58 14.86
C TYR A 197 11.75 -1.42 14.50
N LEU A 198 11.83 -2.19 13.41
CA LEU A 198 10.73 -3.05 12.97
C LEU A 198 10.45 -4.18 13.95
N ALA A 199 11.47 -4.76 14.60
CA ALA A 199 11.29 -5.78 15.62
C ALA A 199 10.42 -5.28 16.80
N GLU A 200 10.54 -4.00 17.17
CA GLU A 200 9.68 -3.39 18.18
C GLU A 200 8.31 -2.99 17.60
N LEU A 201 8.24 -2.37 16.42
CA LEU A 201 6.99 -1.96 15.79
C LEU A 201 6.04 -3.14 15.56
N THR A 202 6.54 -4.25 15.03
CA THR A 202 5.74 -5.43 14.67
C THR A 202 5.22 -6.23 15.86
N ARG A 203 5.61 -5.88 17.08
CA ARG A 203 4.95 -6.40 18.31
C ARG A 203 3.52 -5.83 18.47
N PHE A 204 3.21 -4.73 17.82
CA PHE A 204 1.95 -3.99 17.99
C PHE A 204 1.17 -3.85 16.66
N THR A 205 1.83 -4.06 15.53
CA THR A 205 1.27 -3.81 14.20
C THR A 205 1.39 -5.04 13.29
N PRO A 206 0.49 -5.20 12.32
CA PRO A 206 0.66 -6.21 11.28
C PRO A 206 1.87 -5.86 10.40
N MET A 207 2.53 -6.91 9.89
CA MET A 207 3.53 -6.80 8.84
C MET A 207 3.09 -7.65 7.66
N SER A 208 3.24 -7.13 6.45
CA SER A 208 3.06 -7.87 5.19
C SER A 208 4.26 -7.69 4.28
N GLY A 209 4.23 -8.35 3.17
CA GLY A 209 5.25 -8.22 2.16
C GLY A 209 5.06 -9.24 1.04
N GLU A 210 5.85 -9.06 0.00
CA GLU A 210 5.92 -9.96 -1.14
C GLU A 210 7.38 -10.26 -1.48
N THR A 211 7.60 -11.38 -2.15
CA THR A 211 8.91 -11.71 -2.72
C THR A 211 8.98 -11.13 -4.13
N CYS A 212 9.89 -10.22 -4.39
CA CYS A 212 10.02 -9.55 -5.70
C CYS A 212 10.76 -10.38 -6.75
N ALA A 213 11.36 -11.50 -6.37
CA ALA A 213 12.00 -12.43 -7.27
C ALA A 213 12.01 -13.85 -6.68
N PRO A 214 11.97 -14.90 -7.54
CA PRO A 214 12.16 -16.26 -7.09
C PRO A 214 13.64 -16.49 -6.77
N PHE A 215 14.05 -16.24 -5.52
CA PHE A 215 15.38 -16.61 -5.05
C PHE A 215 15.36 -18.01 -4.45
N PRO A 216 16.40 -18.81 -4.66
CA PRO A 216 16.55 -20.05 -3.90
C PRO A 216 16.62 -19.70 -2.41
N PRO A 217 16.03 -20.49 -1.53
CA PRO A 217 16.12 -20.28 -0.08
C PRO A 217 17.60 -20.24 0.32
N ARG A 218 17.96 -19.22 1.11
CA ARG A 218 19.31 -19.12 1.70
C ARG A 218 19.44 -20.11 2.85
#